data_875dced0a0d134a7cc5be723131d63ff
#
_entry.id   875dced0a0d134a7cc5be723131d63ff
#
_cell.length_a   1.000
_cell.length_b   1.000
_cell.length_c   1.000
_cell.angle_alpha   90.00
_cell.angle_beta   90.00
_cell.angle_gamma   90.00
#
_symmetry.space_group_name_H-M   'P 1'
#
loop_
_entity.id
_entity.type
_entity.pdbx_description
1 polymer ?
#
loop_
_entity_poly.entity_id
_entity_poly.type
_entity_poly.pdbx_seq_one_letter_code
_entity_poly.pdbx_strand_id
1 'polypeptide(L)'
;SDRPNLPECPQLKIIRIDGALFFGAVASVIEDLHSMESRSPEQRHMIVQASGMHFIDITGAEALANEAKALRKIGGALYLVDMKETVEEQFRKTGLIDLIGEENVFQSKTAAFAAIHQRLNKSRCETCTKRIFWECRTDDEKATEPAPAPSPYYRAMPPLPSPASCAPLPVIKPEMPAPSLVNKQAVSKTGPNR
;
A
#
# COMPACT_ATOMS: atom_id res chain seq x y z
N SER A 1 6.20 3.50 22.72
CA SER A 1 5.30 3.42 23.88
C SER A 1 4.53 2.11 23.79
N ASP A 2 5.02 1.15 24.59
CA ASP A 2 4.41 -0.18 24.70
C ASP A 2 3.00 -0.04 25.27
N ARG A 3 2.00 -0.21 24.43
CA ARG A 3 0.65 -0.49 24.91
C ARG A 3 0.58 -1.97 25.21
N PRO A 4 0.43 -2.36 26.50
CA PRO A 4 0.47 -3.76 26.88
C PRO A 4 -0.72 -4.52 26.29
N ASN A 5 -0.42 -5.59 25.55
CA ASN A 5 -1.31 -6.72 25.27
C ASN A 5 -2.70 -6.45 24.67
N LEU A 6 -2.81 -5.62 23.66
CA LEU A 6 -4.00 -5.67 22.81
C LEU A 6 -3.97 -6.98 21.99
N PRO A 7 -5.08 -7.74 21.94
CA PRO A 7 -5.13 -8.94 21.13
C PRO A 7 -4.91 -8.62 19.67
N GLU A 8 -3.97 -9.31 19.02
CA GLU A 8 -3.67 -9.14 17.61
C GLU A 8 -4.21 -10.32 16.79
N CYS A 9 -4.57 -10.05 15.54
CA CYS A 9 -4.92 -11.12 14.61
C CYS A 9 -3.66 -11.93 14.26
N PRO A 10 -3.71 -13.25 14.29
CA PRO A 10 -2.53 -14.08 13.98
C PRO A 10 -2.13 -14.03 12.49
N GLN A 11 -2.94 -13.46 11.61
CA GLN A 11 -2.70 -13.41 10.17
C GLN A 11 -2.55 -12.00 9.63
N LEU A 12 -2.99 -10.98 10.38
CA LEU A 12 -3.09 -9.60 9.91
C LEU A 12 -2.44 -8.66 10.93
N LYS A 13 -1.44 -7.94 10.49
CA LYS A 13 -0.81 -6.85 11.24
C LYS A 13 -1.45 -5.53 10.87
N ILE A 14 -1.68 -4.68 11.85
CA ILE A 14 -2.15 -3.30 11.62
C ILE A 14 -1.10 -2.37 12.18
N ILE A 15 -0.61 -1.50 11.33
CA ILE A 15 0.30 -0.42 11.71
C ILE A 15 -0.34 0.92 11.36
N ARG A 16 0.00 1.94 12.11
CA ARG A 16 -0.39 3.30 11.83
C ARG A 16 0.86 4.13 11.60
N ILE A 17 0.87 4.86 10.51
CA ILE A 17 1.95 5.83 10.21
C ILE A 17 1.36 7.23 10.39
N ASP A 18 1.90 7.98 11.32
CA ASP A 18 1.54 9.37 11.58
C ASP A 18 2.68 10.29 11.16
N GLY A 19 2.35 11.43 10.59
CA GLY A 19 3.33 12.43 10.21
C GLY A 19 3.76 12.34 8.74
N ALA A 20 5.03 12.60 8.49
CA ALA A 20 5.62 12.57 7.15
C ALA A 20 6.50 11.33 6.97
N LEU A 21 6.30 10.62 5.88
CA LEU A 21 7.18 9.52 5.48
C LEU A 21 8.11 10.00 4.35
N PHE A 22 9.34 10.29 4.69
CA PHE A 22 10.36 10.85 3.81
C PHE A 22 11.70 10.15 4.03
N PHE A 23 12.65 10.39 3.17
CA PHE A 23 13.99 9.76 3.17
C PHE A 23 14.58 9.59 4.59
N GLY A 24 14.52 10.63 5.43
CA GLY A 24 15.09 10.58 6.79
C GLY A 24 14.31 9.68 7.76
N ALA A 25 13.04 9.38 7.50
CA ALA A 25 12.19 8.55 8.36
C ALA A 25 12.08 7.10 7.87
N VAL A 26 12.33 6.85 6.59
CA VAL A 26 12.13 5.55 5.94
C VAL A 26 12.90 4.44 6.61
N ALA A 27 14.17 4.65 6.92
CA ALA A 27 15.01 3.61 7.50
C ALA A 27 14.44 3.09 8.83
N SER A 28 14.01 3.99 9.71
CA SER A 28 13.42 3.64 11.01
C SER A 28 12.09 2.90 10.83
N VAL A 29 11.23 3.38 9.91
CA VAL A 29 9.93 2.72 9.65
C VAL A 29 10.12 1.32 9.11
N ILE A 30 11.02 1.11 8.16
CA ILE A 30 11.30 -0.21 7.58
C ILE A 30 11.93 -1.14 8.61
N GLU A 31 12.84 -0.66 9.45
CA GLU A 31 13.42 -1.45 10.54
C GLU A 31 12.34 -1.91 11.53
N ASP A 32 11.41 -1.03 11.89
CA ASP A 32 10.26 -1.37 12.73
C ASP A 32 9.38 -2.43 12.07
N LEU A 33 9.09 -2.31 10.77
CA LEU A 33 8.31 -3.29 10.02
C LEU A 33 8.98 -4.67 10.03
N HIS A 34 10.25 -4.76 9.68
CA HIS A 34 10.99 -6.02 9.67
C HIS A 34 11.11 -6.64 11.07
N SER A 35 11.25 -5.80 12.12
CA SER A 35 11.22 -6.27 13.51
C SER A 35 9.86 -6.90 13.86
N MET A 36 8.76 -6.30 13.41
CA MET A 36 7.41 -6.84 13.64
C MET A 36 7.20 -8.15 12.88
N GLU A 37 7.63 -8.24 11.63
CA GLU A 37 7.55 -9.47 10.82
C GLU A 37 8.32 -10.62 11.44
N SER A 38 9.55 -10.35 11.93
CA SER A 38 10.39 -11.35 12.59
C SER A 38 9.76 -11.91 13.85
N ARG A 39 8.98 -11.10 14.60
CA ARG A 39 8.26 -11.52 15.82
C ARG A 39 7.00 -12.34 15.51
N SER A 40 6.40 -12.12 14.34
CA SER A 40 5.12 -12.73 13.97
C SER A 40 5.11 -13.15 12.49
N PRO A 41 5.90 -14.14 12.08
CA PRO A 41 6.06 -14.53 10.67
C PRO A 41 4.78 -15.10 10.03
N GLU A 42 3.76 -15.36 10.85
CA GLU A 42 2.46 -15.81 10.38
C GLU A 42 1.54 -14.66 9.95
N GLN A 43 1.83 -13.43 10.36
CA GLN A 43 1.11 -12.21 9.97
C GLN A 43 1.59 -11.72 8.60
N ARG A 44 1.22 -12.45 7.55
CA ARG A 44 1.64 -12.17 6.17
C ARG A 44 0.85 -11.02 5.52
N HIS A 45 -0.24 -10.59 6.12
CA HIS A 45 -1.04 -9.46 5.66
C HIS A 45 -0.79 -8.25 6.57
N MET A 46 -0.60 -7.08 5.97
CA MET A 46 -0.29 -5.87 6.70
C MET A 46 -1.19 -4.71 6.26
N ILE A 47 -1.88 -4.10 7.21
CA ILE A 47 -2.59 -2.83 6.99
C ILE A 47 -1.70 -1.69 7.43
N VAL A 48 -1.46 -0.75 6.54
CA VAL A 48 -0.89 0.57 6.83
C VAL A 48 -2.04 1.57 6.90
N GLN A 49 -2.41 1.96 8.11
CA GLN A 49 -3.37 3.02 8.31
C GLN A 49 -2.69 4.38 8.11
N ALA A 50 -3.06 5.07 7.05
CA ALA A 50 -2.41 6.30 6.60
C ALA A 50 -3.19 7.59 6.93
N SER A 51 -4.24 7.52 7.77
CA SER A 51 -5.04 8.69 8.15
C SER A 51 -4.25 9.81 8.84
N GLY A 52 -3.19 9.44 9.57
CA GLY A 52 -2.25 10.37 10.19
C GLY A 52 -1.12 10.84 9.27
N MET A 53 -0.94 10.20 8.13
CA MET A 53 0.08 10.58 7.15
C MET A 53 -0.36 11.83 6.39
N HIS A 54 0.47 12.87 6.40
CA HIS A 54 0.17 14.13 5.71
C HIS A 54 1.12 14.44 4.57
N PHE A 55 2.22 13.70 4.46
CA PHE A 55 3.19 13.84 3.40
C PHE A 55 3.92 12.51 3.16
N ILE A 56 4.22 12.22 1.91
CA ILE A 56 5.11 11.13 1.51
C ILE A 56 5.95 11.61 0.33
N ASP A 57 7.25 11.34 0.37
CA ASP A 57 8.12 11.54 -0.79
C ASP A 57 8.28 10.26 -1.61
N ILE A 58 9.01 10.33 -2.70
CA ILE A 58 9.25 9.18 -3.57
C ILE A 58 9.94 8.03 -2.83
N THR A 59 10.88 8.33 -1.94
CA THR A 59 11.61 7.32 -1.18
C THR A 59 10.70 6.59 -0.20
N GLY A 60 9.81 7.31 0.47
CA GLY A 60 8.80 6.73 1.34
C GLY A 60 7.82 5.84 0.58
N ALA A 61 7.35 6.30 -0.58
CA ALA A 61 6.45 5.54 -1.44
C ALA A 61 7.12 4.27 -2.01
N GLU A 62 8.38 4.37 -2.46
CA GLU A 62 9.18 3.21 -2.90
C GLU A 62 9.39 2.19 -1.79
N ALA A 63 9.64 2.65 -0.56
CA ALA A 63 9.82 1.75 0.58
C ALA A 63 8.55 0.92 0.84
N LEU A 64 7.37 1.54 0.87
CA LEU A 64 6.10 0.83 1.04
C LEU A 64 5.79 -0.08 -0.16
N ALA A 65 6.11 0.33 -1.39
CA ALA A 65 5.94 -0.49 -2.56
C ALA A 65 6.86 -1.74 -2.55
N ASN A 66 8.09 -1.59 -2.07
CA ASN A 66 9.03 -2.71 -1.92
C ASN A 66 8.55 -3.67 -0.82
N GLU A 67 8.02 -3.16 0.28
CA GLU A 67 7.42 -3.95 1.33
C GLU A 67 6.21 -4.74 0.83
N ALA A 68 5.34 -4.11 0.04
CA ALA A 68 4.22 -4.79 -0.62
C ALA A 68 4.69 -5.95 -1.53
N LYS A 69 5.80 -5.76 -2.26
CA LYS A 69 6.41 -6.83 -3.06
C LYS A 69 6.97 -7.96 -2.19
N ALA A 70 7.60 -7.64 -1.05
CA ALA A 70 8.15 -8.64 -0.13
C ALA A 70 7.04 -9.51 0.45
N LEU A 71 5.98 -8.91 0.99
CA LEU A 71 4.81 -9.61 1.51
C LEU A 71 4.13 -10.50 0.46
N ARG A 72 4.01 -10.01 -0.78
CA ARG A 72 3.42 -10.78 -1.88
C ARG A 72 4.21 -12.06 -2.20
N LYS A 73 5.55 -12.03 -2.11
CA LYS A 73 6.39 -13.22 -2.33
C LYS A 73 6.12 -14.34 -1.33
N ILE A 74 5.68 -14.01 -0.13
CA ILE A 74 5.33 -14.99 0.92
C ILE A 74 3.83 -15.30 0.97
N GLY A 75 3.07 -14.89 -0.05
CA GLY A 75 1.63 -15.14 -0.15
C GLY A 75 0.76 -14.23 0.72
N GLY A 76 1.31 -13.08 1.12
CA GLY A 76 0.62 -12.01 1.83
C GLY A 76 0.34 -10.79 0.96
N ALA A 77 -0.02 -9.68 1.59
CA ALA A 77 -0.20 -8.40 0.92
C ALA A 77 -0.13 -7.22 1.91
N LEU A 78 0.29 -6.06 1.39
CA LEU A 78 0.19 -4.77 2.07
C LEU A 78 -1.05 -4.04 1.57
N TYR A 79 -1.79 -3.45 2.50
CA TYR A 79 -2.99 -2.69 2.23
C TYR A 79 -2.83 -1.25 2.76
N LEU A 80 -3.15 -0.27 1.94
CA LEU A 80 -3.18 1.14 2.33
C LEU A 80 -4.63 1.52 2.66
N VAL A 81 -4.84 2.08 3.84
CA VAL A 81 -6.19 2.37 4.33
C VAL A 81 -6.28 3.80 4.83
N ASP A 82 -7.35 4.49 4.43
CA ASP A 82 -7.71 5.80 4.94
C ASP A 82 -6.62 6.86 4.64
N MET A 83 -6.08 6.83 3.42
CA MET A 83 -5.12 7.84 2.96
C MET A 83 -5.81 9.17 2.71
N LYS A 84 -5.10 10.26 2.99
CA LYS A 84 -5.50 11.58 2.53
C LYS A 84 -5.32 11.69 1.02
N GLU A 85 -6.20 12.43 0.37
CA GLU A 85 -6.18 12.65 -1.08
C GLU A 85 -4.80 13.13 -1.58
N THR A 86 -4.17 14.05 -0.84
CA THR A 86 -2.84 14.57 -1.16
C THR A 86 -1.74 13.51 -1.15
N VAL A 87 -1.83 12.53 -0.25
CA VAL A 87 -0.89 11.40 -0.17
C VAL A 87 -1.16 10.40 -1.28
N GLU A 88 -2.43 10.11 -1.55
CA GLU A 88 -2.84 9.22 -2.63
C GLU A 88 -2.41 9.75 -4.00
N GLU A 89 -2.56 11.06 -4.24
CA GLU A 89 -2.07 11.71 -5.46
C GLU A 89 -0.55 11.54 -5.66
N GLN A 90 0.24 11.62 -4.58
CA GLN A 90 1.68 11.39 -4.64
C GLN A 90 2.00 9.96 -5.09
N PHE A 91 1.32 8.96 -4.53
CA PHE A 91 1.47 7.56 -4.96
C PHE A 91 1.08 7.38 -6.43
N ARG A 92 -0.01 8.01 -6.88
CA ARG A 92 -0.46 7.94 -8.28
C ARG A 92 0.50 8.62 -9.24
N LYS A 93 1.00 9.81 -8.90
CA LYS A 93 1.98 10.54 -9.72
C LYS A 93 3.29 9.80 -9.93
N THR A 94 3.69 9.00 -8.96
CA THR A 94 4.92 8.18 -9.05
C THR A 94 4.70 6.82 -9.72
N GLY A 95 3.45 6.41 -9.98
CA GLY A 95 3.12 5.07 -10.48
C GLY A 95 3.37 3.94 -9.47
N LEU A 96 3.75 4.28 -8.23
CA LEU A 96 4.08 3.28 -7.21
C LEU A 96 2.83 2.62 -6.63
N ILE A 97 1.65 3.21 -6.82
CA ILE A 97 0.38 2.61 -6.43
C ILE A 97 0.13 1.29 -7.16
N ASP A 98 0.54 1.17 -8.42
CA ASP A 98 0.41 -0.05 -9.22
C ASP A 98 1.24 -1.20 -8.64
N LEU A 99 2.36 -0.89 -7.99
CA LEU A 99 3.21 -1.88 -7.34
C LEU A 99 2.60 -2.41 -6.04
N ILE A 100 1.77 -1.62 -5.38
CA ILE A 100 0.99 -2.04 -4.21
C ILE A 100 -0.25 -2.81 -4.68
N GLY A 101 -0.83 -2.40 -5.80
CA GLY A 101 -2.08 -2.85 -6.37
C GLY A 101 -3.23 -1.95 -5.95
N GLU A 102 -3.97 -1.39 -6.91
CA GLU A 102 -5.12 -0.52 -6.61
C GLU A 102 -6.20 -1.23 -5.78
N GLU A 103 -6.34 -2.54 -5.97
CA GLU A 103 -7.24 -3.39 -5.21
C GLU A 103 -6.86 -3.56 -3.73
N ASN A 104 -5.71 -3.03 -3.32
CA ASN A 104 -5.22 -3.03 -1.95
C ASN A 104 -5.29 -1.64 -1.30
N VAL A 105 -5.89 -0.66 -1.98
CA VAL A 105 -6.07 0.70 -1.50
C VAL A 105 -7.53 0.91 -1.12
N PHE A 106 -7.78 1.28 0.13
CA PHE A 106 -9.13 1.42 0.67
C PHE A 106 -9.31 2.78 1.33
N GLN A 107 -10.46 3.41 1.07
CA GLN A 107 -10.82 4.68 1.68
C GLN A 107 -11.44 4.52 3.08
N SER A 108 -11.82 3.30 3.47
CA SER A 108 -12.38 3.05 4.81
C SER A 108 -11.87 1.74 5.40
N LYS A 109 -11.74 1.73 6.73
CA LYS A 109 -11.37 0.54 7.49
C LYS A 109 -12.37 -0.60 7.30
N THR A 110 -13.65 -0.30 7.32
CA THR A 110 -14.71 -1.30 7.18
C THR A 110 -14.61 -2.02 5.83
N ALA A 111 -14.45 -1.25 4.73
CA ALA A 111 -14.28 -1.84 3.40
C ALA A 111 -12.98 -2.67 3.32
N ALA A 112 -11.89 -2.17 3.91
CA ALA A 112 -10.62 -2.89 3.95
C ALA A 112 -10.75 -4.22 4.69
N PHE A 113 -11.32 -4.24 5.90
CA PHE A 113 -11.48 -5.47 6.68
C PHE A 113 -12.37 -6.49 5.99
N ALA A 114 -13.49 -6.08 5.41
CA ALA A 114 -14.37 -6.97 4.66
C ALA A 114 -13.65 -7.63 3.49
N ALA A 115 -12.87 -6.87 2.71
CA ALA A 115 -12.10 -7.39 1.59
C ALA A 115 -10.93 -8.29 2.03
N ILE A 116 -10.17 -7.86 3.04
CA ILE A 116 -9.00 -8.59 3.55
C ILE A 116 -9.43 -9.90 4.19
N HIS A 117 -10.52 -9.91 4.96
CA HIS A 117 -11.04 -11.12 5.60
C HIS A 117 -11.32 -12.23 4.57
N GLN A 118 -11.73 -11.89 3.35
CA GLN A 118 -11.92 -12.88 2.28
C GLN A 118 -10.60 -13.51 1.79
N ARG A 119 -9.48 -12.82 1.98
CA ARG A 119 -8.13 -13.26 1.56
C ARG A 119 -7.37 -14.01 2.66
N LEU A 120 -7.83 -13.94 3.92
CA LEU A 120 -7.22 -14.67 5.03
C LEU A 120 -7.49 -16.18 4.94
N ASN A 121 -6.62 -16.96 5.55
CA ASN A 121 -6.81 -18.42 5.66
C ASN A 121 -8.03 -18.73 6.54
N LYS A 122 -9.07 -19.25 5.93
CA LYS A 122 -10.36 -19.52 6.58
C LYS A 122 -10.28 -20.55 7.69
N SER A 123 -9.51 -21.64 7.47
CA SER A 123 -9.34 -22.68 8.51
C SER A 123 -8.71 -22.12 9.79
N ARG A 124 -7.80 -21.14 9.64
CA ARG A 124 -7.24 -20.44 10.80
C ARG A 124 -8.26 -19.48 11.43
N CYS A 125 -9.11 -18.85 10.65
CA CYS A 125 -10.16 -17.99 11.18
C CYS A 125 -11.20 -18.78 11.97
N GLU A 126 -11.59 -19.97 11.52
CA GLU A 126 -12.55 -20.85 12.19
C GLU A 126 -12.08 -21.30 13.57
N THR A 127 -10.78 -21.57 13.71
CA THR A 127 -10.18 -22.00 15.00
C THR A 127 -9.70 -20.82 15.86
N CYS A 128 -9.78 -19.60 15.36
CA CYS A 128 -9.29 -18.41 16.06
C CYS A 128 -10.18 -18.04 17.25
N THR A 129 -9.60 -17.98 18.43
CA THR A 129 -10.29 -17.58 19.66
C THR A 129 -10.30 -16.07 19.89
N LYS A 130 -9.45 -15.31 19.17
CA LYS A 130 -9.28 -13.87 19.40
C LYS A 130 -10.40 -13.02 18.80
N ARG A 131 -10.96 -13.39 17.66
CA ARG A 131 -12.13 -12.79 16.98
C ARG A 131 -12.25 -11.27 17.12
N ILE A 132 -11.14 -10.56 16.88
CA ILE A 132 -11.03 -9.11 17.18
C ILE A 132 -11.75 -8.21 16.20
N PHE A 133 -12.07 -8.71 14.99
CA PHE A 133 -12.78 -7.94 13.98
C PHE A 133 -14.23 -8.37 13.89
N TRP A 134 -15.09 -7.44 13.43
CA TRP A 134 -16.50 -7.71 13.16
C TRP A 134 -16.69 -8.93 12.24
N GLU A 135 -15.87 -9.02 11.20
CA GLU A 135 -15.92 -10.09 10.19
C GLU A 135 -15.62 -11.48 10.77
N CYS A 136 -14.89 -11.53 11.89
CA CYS A 136 -14.54 -12.77 12.57
C CYS A 136 -15.65 -13.29 13.51
N ARG A 137 -16.71 -12.50 13.74
CA ARG A 137 -17.81 -12.86 14.63
C ARG A 137 -18.73 -13.89 13.99
N THR A 138 -19.35 -14.72 14.82
CA THR A 138 -20.38 -15.65 14.37
C THR A 138 -21.66 -14.89 14.01
N ASP A 139 -22.55 -15.55 13.29
CA ASP A 139 -23.82 -14.92 12.88
C ASP A 139 -24.69 -14.55 14.09
N ASP A 140 -24.67 -15.36 15.15
CA ASP A 140 -25.36 -15.06 16.41
C ASP A 140 -24.77 -13.82 17.10
N GLU A 141 -23.44 -13.68 17.13
CA GLU A 141 -22.77 -12.51 17.69
C GLU A 141 -23.03 -11.24 16.87
N LYS A 142 -23.19 -11.36 15.54
CA LYS A 142 -23.57 -10.24 14.65
C LYS A 142 -25.02 -9.81 14.80
N ALA A 143 -25.90 -10.73 15.14
CA ALA A 143 -27.32 -10.43 15.36
C ALA A 143 -27.56 -9.60 16.62
N THR A 144 -26.68 -9.70 17.61
CA THR A 144 -26.80 -8.99 18.89
C THR A 144 -26.16 -7.61 18.91
N GLU A 145 -25.24 -7.32 18.01
CA GLU A 145 -24.55 -6.02 17.93
C GLU A 145 -24.54 -5.52 16.48
N PRO A 146 -25.03 -4.29 16.20
CA PRO A 146 -25.03 -3.77 14.84
C PRO A 146 -23.61 -3.58 14.30
N ALA A 147 -23.44 -3.75 12.99
CA ALA A 147 -22.17 -3.47 12.32
C ALA A 147 -21.68 -2.05 12.63
N PRO A 148 -20.36 -1.84 12.82
CA PRO A 148 -19.80 -0.53 13.07
C PRO A 148 -20.18 0.42 11.93
N ALA A 149 -20.74 1.58 12.29
CA ALA A 149 -21.12 2.59 11.31
C ALA A 149 -19.91 2.99 10.44
N PRO A 150 -20.10 3.22 9.14
CA PRO A 150 -19.04 3.75 8.30
C PRO A 150 -18.56 5.10 8.87
N SER A 151 -17.25 5.34 8.78
CA SER A 151 -16.65 6.59 9.25
C SER A 151 -17.39 7.80 8.64
N PRO A 152 -17.74 8.84 9.44
CA PRO A 152 -18.39 10.05 8.94
C PRO A 152 -17.56 10.80 7.87
N TYR A 153 -16.28 10.47 7.74
CA TYR A 153 -15.40 10.96 6.69
C TYR A 153 -15.49 10.18 5.37
N TYR A 154 -16.33 9.15 5.31
CA TYR A 154 -16.60 8.41 4.08
C TYR A 154 -17.50 9.24 3.18
N ARG A 155 -16.90 10.02 2.27
CA ARG A 155 -17.63 10.57 1.13
C ARG A 155 -17.91 9.41 0.19
N ALA A 156 -19.18 9.05 0.02
CA ALA A 156 -19.59 8.03 -0.93
C ALA A 156 -19.00 8.37 -2.31
N MET A 157 -18.00 7.63 -2.74
CA MET A 157 -17.53 7.72 -4.11
C MET A 157 -18.67 7.24 -5.02
N PRO A 158 -18.92 7.92 -6.16
CA PRO A 158 -19.84 7.38 -7.15
C PRO A 158 -19.36 5.97 -7.52
N PRO A 159 -20.29 5.03 -7.79
CA PRO A 159 -19.91 3.69 -8.19
C PRO A 159 -18.96 3.77 -9.38
N LEU A 160 -17.87 3.02 -9.33
CA LEU A 160 -16.93 2.91 -10.44
C LEU A 160 -17.71 2.58 -11.71
N PRO A 161 -17.43 3.26 -12.83
CA PRO A 161 -18.06 2.92 -14.10
C PRO A 161 -17.84 1.43 -14.38
N SER A 162 -18.89 0.74 -14.81
CA SER A 162 -18.80 -0.68 -15.14
C SER A 162 -17.70 -0.89 -16.19
N PRO A 163 -16.98 -2.03 -16.17
CA PRO A 163 -15.87 -2.30 -17.10
C PRO A 163 -16.28 -2.24 -18.59
N ALA A 164 -17.58 -2.22 -18.89
CA ALA A 164 -18.13 -2.02 -20.23
C ALA A 164 -18.07 -0.56 -20.72
N SER A 165 -17.78 0.40 -19.85
CA SER A 165 -17.74 1.86 -20.18
C SER A 165 -16.33 2.40 -20.42
N CYS A 166 -15.28 1.60 -20.24
CA CYS A 166 -13.92 2.00 -20.57
C CYS A 166 -13.71 1.90 -22.08
N ALA A 167 -13.82 3.02 -22.78
CA ALA A 167 -13.31 3.11 -24.15
C ALA A 167 -11.80 2.76 -24.13
N PRO A 168 -11.30 1.99 -25.12
CA PRO A 168 -9.88 1.65 -25.18
C PRO A 168 -9.07 2.96 -25.27
N LEU A 169 -8.09 3.09 -24.39
CA LEU A 169 -7.15 4.20 -24.41
C LEU A 169 -6.47 4.26 -25.79
N PRO A 170 -6.29 5.47 -26.36
CA PRO A 170 -5.58 5.60 -27.62
C PRO A 170 -4.15 5.07 -27.43
N VAL A 171 -3.76 4.15 -28.29
CA VAL A 171 -2.39 3.62 -28.34
C VAL A 171 -1.46 4.77 -28.73
N ILE A 172 -0.78 5.34 -27.75
CA ILE A 172 0.29 6.31 -28.00
C ILE A 172 1.46 5.52 -28.60
N LYS A 173 1.65 5.63 -29.91
CA LYS A 173 2.86 5.10 -30.55
C LYS A 173 4.05 5.88 -30.00
N PRO A 174 5.13 5.20 -29.53
CA PRO A 174 6.32 5.91 -29.13
C PRO A 174 6.90 6.64 -30.35
N GLU A 175 6.89 7.95 -30.33
CA GLU A 175 7.68 8.76 -31.28
C GLU A 175 9.16 8.48 -30.98
N MET A 176 9.82 7.85 -31.94
CA MET A 176 11.27 7.69 -31.87
C MET A 176 11.90 9.06 -31.96
N PRO A 177 12.80 9.45 -31.05
CA PRO A 177 13.53 10.69 -31.17
C PRO A 177 14.39 10.65 -32.47
N ALA A 178 14.32 11.71 -33.24
CA ALA A 178 15.13 11.87 -34.43
C ALA A 178 16.63 11.74 -34.11
N PRO A 179 17.44 11.12 -35.00
CA PRO A 179 18.86 10.97 -34.77
C PRO A 179 19.55 12.35 -34.70
N SER A 180 20.15 12.63 -33.54
CA SER A 180 20.95 13.83 -33.32
C SER A 180 22.16 13.82 -34.26
N LEU A 181 22.29 14.84 -35.10
CA LEU A 181 23.47 15.10 -35.93
C LEU A 181 24.70 15.21 -35.03
N VAL A 182 25.55 14.20 -35.07
CA VAL A 182 26.87 14.23 -34.45
C VAL A 182 27.72 15.25 -35.19
N ASN A 183 27.98 16.37 -34.57
CA ASN A 183 28.85 17.42 -35.07
C ASN A 183 30.31 16.94 -35.02
N LYS A 184 30.86 16.55 -36.19
CA LYS A 184 32.27 16.26 -36.36
C LYS A 184 33.02 17.60 -36.39
N GLN A 185 33.60 18.03 -35.28
CA GLN A 185 34.62 19.09 -35.30
C GLN A 185 35.98 18.52 -34.91
N ALA A 186 36.77 18.43 -35.91
CA ALA A 186 38.23 18.70 -36.04
C ALA A 186 39.13 18.33 -34.82
N VAL A 187 39.82 17.24 -35.01
CA VAL A 187 41.09 16.96 -34.33
C VAL A 187 42.17 17.78 -35.02
N SER A 188 42.63 18.84 -34.40
CA SER A 188 43.84 19.56 -34.75
C SER A 188 45.06 18.81 -34.21
N LYS A 189 45.89 18.33 -35.14
CA LYS A 189 47.23 17.81 -34.85
C LYS A 189 48.17 18.97 -34.52
N THR A 190 48.81 18.93 -33.37
CA THR A 190 50.10 19.60 -33.17
C THR A 190 51.10 18.56 -32.65
N GLY A 191 52.12 18.35 -33.45
CA GLY A 191 53.18 17.40 -33.23
C GLY A 191 54.27 17.94 -32.28
N PRO A 192 55.35 17.13 -32.04
CA PRO A 192 56.24 17.27 -30.93
C PRO A 192 57.37 18.25 -31.17
N ASN A 193 57.85 18.89 -30.13
CA ASN A 193 59.18 19.52 -30.17
C ASN A 193 59.87 19.37 -28.83
N ARG A 194 60.99 18.61 -28.93
CA ARG A 194 62.20 18.55 -28.09
C ARG A 194 62.08 18.46 -26.57
#